data_26630e40099a8c3114026a44bc672c71
#
_entry.id   26630e40099a8c3114026a44bc672c71
#
_cell.length_a   1.000
_cell.length_b   1.000
_cell.length_c   1.000
_cell.angle_alpha   90.00
_cell.angle_beta   90.00
_cell.angle_gamma   90.00
#
_symmetry.space_group_name_H-M   'P 1'
#
loop_
_entity.id
_entity.type
_entity.pdbx_description
1 polymer ?
#
loop_
_entity_poly.entity_id
_entity_poly.type
_entity_poly.pdbx_seq_one_letter_code
_entity_poly.pdbx_strand_id
1 'polypeptide(L)'
;PDDVVAAVKILEGGVDIVVGSIEFGELHRVTRAVHWASRTFLHRIFAKAPVSDPLAGLRVFRVIVLKKAFRDPSEQKPLISAERWAANVEMLGYLAPHARRIVEVPARLHCDLRTRPSRFRPWRTFVELARLPKSLWSSKAEEA
;
A
#
# COMPACT_ATOMS: atom_id res chain seq x y z
N PRO A 1 3.71 -14.87 11.34
CA PRO A 1 3.90 -15.87 10.27
C PRO A 1 2.58 -16.25 9.62
N ASP A 2 1.49 -16.39 10.39
CA ASP A 2 0.21 -16.90 9.90
C ASP A 2 -0.47 -15.96 8.90
N ASP A 3 -0.40 -14.67 9.11
CA ASP A 3 -0.94 -13.66 8.18
C ASP A 3 -0.25 -13.69 6.81
N VAL A 4 1.06 -13.98 6.78
CA VAL A 4 1.80 -14.12 5.52
C VAL A 4 1.38 -15.38 4.79
N VAL A 5 1.23 -16.50 5.51
CA VAL A 5 0.78 -17.76 4.92
C VAL A 5 -0.64 -17.63 4.39
N ALA A 6 -1.53 -16.96 5.13
CA ALA A 6 -2.89 -16.68 4.68
C ALA A 6 -2.89 -15.81 3.41
N ALA A 7 -2.07 -14.78 3.36
CA ALA A 7 -1.95 -13.90 2.18
C ALA A 7 -1.43 -14.66 0.95
N VAL A 8 -0.46 -15.58 1.13
CA VAL A 8 0.07 -16.41 0.03
C VAL A 8 -1.00 -17.36 -0.51
N LYS A 9 -1.77 -18.02 0.36
CA LYS A 9 -2.89 -18.88 -0.06
C LYS A 9 -3.94 -18.14 -0.90
N ILE A 10 -4.24 -16.89 -0.52
CA ILE A 10 -5.16 -16.03 -1.27
C ILE A 10 -4.57 -15.71 -2.66
N LEU A 11 -3.27 -15.46 -2.71
CA LEU A 11 -2.55 -15.21 -3.97
C LEU A 11 -2.61 -16.44 -4.90
N GLU A 12 -2.45 -17.65 -4.36
CA GLU A 12 -2.60 -18.91 -5.09
C GLU A 12 -4.02 -19.05 -5.67
N GLY A 13 -5.04 -18.55 -4.98
CA GLY A 13 -6.42 -18.48 -5.44
C GLY A 13 -6.70 -17.51 -6.59
N GLY A 14 -5.68 -16.93 -7.22
CA GLY A 14 -5.84 -16.08 -8.42
C GLY A 14 -5.90 -14.59 -8.16
N VAL A 15 -5.60 -14.15 -6.94
CA VAL A 15 -5.44 -12.73 -6.59
C VAL A 15 -4.04 -12.27 -6.99
N ASP A 16 -3.92 -11.05 -7.49
CA ASP A 16 -2.65 -10.50 -7.98
C ASP A 16 -1.89 -9.70 -6.90
N ILE A 17 -2.64 -9.00 -6.04
CA ILE A 17 -2.09 -8.23 -4.91
C ILE A 17 -2.93 -8.50 -3.67
N VAL A 18 -2.27 -8.82 -2.58
CA VAL A 18 -2.89 -8.91 -1.24
C VAL A 18 -2.30 -7.82 -0.36
N VAL A 19 -3.16 -7.02 0.26
CA VAL A 19 -2.78 -5.94 1.19
C VAL A 19 -3.31 -6.29 2.58
N GLY A 20 -2.45 -6.25 3.59
CA GLY A 20 -2.85 -6.46 4.98
C GLY A 20 -3.40 -5.17 5.59
N SER A 21 -4.67 -5.15 5.97
CA SER A 21 -5.27 -4.03 6.70
C SER A 21 -5.03 -4.19 8.19
N ILE A 22 -4.52 -3.14 8.83
CA ILE A 22 -4.24 -3.18 10.27
C ILE A 22 -5.52 -2.91 11.05
N GLU A 23 -5.86 -3.80 11.98
CA GLU A 23 -6.92 -3.55 12.95
C GLU A 23 -6.47 -2.46 13.94
N PHE A 24 -7.19 -1.34 13.96
CA PHE A 24 -6.81 -0.11 14.68
C PHE A 24 -6.89 -0.22 16.21
N GLY A 25 -7.40 -1.31 16.78
CA GLY A 25 -7.61 -1.48 18.22
C GLY A 25 -6.36 -1.33 19.08
N GLU A 26 -5.20 -1.72 18.56
CA GLU A 26 -3.93 -1.78 19.31
C GLU A 26 -2.98 -0.60 19.01
N LEU A 27 -3.36 0.32 18.12
CA LEU A 27 -2.50 1.43 17.71
C LEU A 27 -2.60 2.63 18.66
N HIS A 28 -1.46 3.24 18.94
CA HIS A 28 -1.40 4.52 19.65
C HIS A 28 -2.26 5.57 18.95
N ARG A 29 -2.95 6.44 19.71
CA ARG A 29 -3.92 7.43 19.20
C ARG A 29 -3.40 8.26 18.01
N VAL A 30 -2.15 8.71 18.08
CA VAL A 30 -1.52 9.51 17.01
C VAL A 30 -1.34 8.70 15.73
N THR A 31 -0.85 7.47 15.84
CA THR A 31 -0.68 6.57 14.70
C THR A 31 -2.02 6.25 14.05
N ARG A 32 -3.05 6.01 14.86
CA ARG A 32 -4.42 5.78 14.40
C ARG A 32 -4.99 7.01 13.65
N ALA A 33 -4.76 8.22 14.16
CA ALA A 33 -5.21 9.45 13.49
C ALA A 33 -4.53 9.63 12.12
N VAL A 34 -3.22 9.32 12.02
CA VAL A 34 -2.50 9.41 10.75
C VAL A 34 -2.98 8.35 9.75
N HIS A 35 -3.21 7.13 10.19
CA HIS A 35 -3.80 6.10 9.33
C HIS A 35 -5.20 6.47 8.86
N TRP A 36 -6.03 7.02 9.74
CA TRP A 36 -7.36 7.51 9.38
C TRP A 36 -7.30 8.66 8.37
N ALA A 37 -6.44 9.66 8.60
CA ALA A 37 -6.26 10.79 7.70
C ALA A 37 -5.69 10.32 6.34
N SER A 38 -4.70 9.43 6.34
CA SER A 38 -4.15 8.87 5.11
C SER A 38 -5.19 8.05 4.34
N ARG A 39 -5.99 7.25 5.04
CA ARG A 39 -7.09 6.50 4.43
C ARG A 39 -8.06 7.44 3.71
N THR A 40 -8.50 8.51 4.36
CA THR A 40 -9.44 9.48 3.77
C THR A 40 -8.83 10.24 2.60
N PHE A 41 -7.58 10.67 2.74
CA PHE A 41 -6.89 11.48 1.74
C PHE A 41 -6.42 10.64 0.55
N LEU A 42 -5.84 9.47 0.79
CA LEU A 42 -5.30 8.59 -0.22
C LEU A 42 -6.36 7.74 -0.91
N HIS A 43 -7.56 7.62 -0.35
CA HIS A 43 -8.67 6.92 -1.00
C HIS A 43 -8.96 7.48 -2.41
N ARG A 44 -8.75 8.77 -2.62
CA ARG A 44 -8.91 9.39 -3.94
C ARG A 44 -7.86 8.92 -4.95
N ILE A 45 -6.64 8.62 -4.49
CA ILE A 45 -5.56 8.10 -5.35
C ILE A 45 -5.84 6.66 -5.75
N PHE A 46 -6.36 5.89 -4.80
CA PHE A 46 -6.64 4.47 -4.97
C PHE A 46 -8.13 4.19 -5.27
N ALA A 47 -8.83 5.14 -5.90
CA ALA A 47 -10.26 4.97 -6.24
C ALA A 47 -10.53 3.71 -7.08
N LYS A 48 -9.53 3.21 -7.82
CA LYS A 48 -9.60 1.96 -8.60
C LYS A 48 -9.13 0.72 -7.83
N ALA A 49 -8.46 0.88 -6.69
CA ALA A 49 -7.99 -0.23 -5.87
C ALA A 49 -8.81 -0.28 -4.58
N PRO A 50 -9.48 -1.39 -4.25
CA PRO A 50 -10.27 -1.52 -3.02
C PRO A 50 -9.34 -1.68 -1.81
N VAL A 51 -8.48 -0.69 -1.57
CA VAL A 51 -7.50 -0.69 -0.48
C VAL A 51 -7.89 0.38 0.52
N SER A 52 -8.27 -0.06 1.71
CA SER A 52 -8.66 0.85 2.78
C SER A 52 -7.45 1.39 3.57
N ASP A 53 -6.34 0.65 3.61
CA ASP A 53 -5.11 1.08 4.28
C ASP A 53 -3.90 1.06 3.31
N PRO A 54 -3.68 2.14 2.56
CA PRO A 54 -2.55 2.24 1.64
C PRO A 54 -1.19 2.38 2.34
N LEU A 55 -1.15 2.60 3.66
CA LEU A 55 0.06 2.61 4.47
C LEU A 55 0.40 1.24 5.05
N ALA A 56 -0.45 0.23 4.86
CA ALA A 56 -0.21 -1.11 5.36
C ALA A 56 1.18 -1.63 4.95
N GLY A 57 1.89 -2.18 5.92
CA GLY A 57 3.24 -2.72 5.71
C GLY A 57 3.25 -4.13 5.13
N LEU A 58 2.20 -4.93 5.41
CA LEU A 58 2.09 -6.28 4.86
C LEU A 58 1.49 -6.22 3.47
N ARG A 59 2.26 -6.68 2.48
CA ARG A 59 1.83 -6.78 1.09
C ARG A 59 2.46 -7.98 0.43
N VAL A 60 1.67 -8.68 -0.37
CA VAL A 60 2.14 -9.81 -1.17
C VAL A 60 1.72 -9.57 -2.62
N PHE A 61 2.67 -9.71 -3.53
CA PHE A 61 2.47 -9.45 -4.96
C PHE A 61 2.79 -10.69 -5.78
N ARG A 62 2.02 -10.93 -6.81
CA ARG A 62 2.44 -11.87 -7.87
C ARG A 62 3.59 -11.28 -8.66
N VAL A 63 4.61 -12.08 -8.90
CA VAL A 63 5.79 -11.68 -9.70
C VAL A 63 5.41 -11.18 -11.09
N ILE A 64 4.32 -11.69 -11.66
CA ILE A 64 3.86 -11.25 -12.98
C ILE A 64 3.41 -9.80 -13.00
N VAL A 65 2.85 -9.29 -11.90
CA VAL A 65 2.45 -7.87 -11.77
C VAL A 65 3.69 -6.98 -11.80
N LEU A 66 4.72 -7.34 -11.03
CA LEU A 66 6.01 -6.65 -11.04
C LEU A 66 6.63 -6.65 -12.44
N LYS A 67 6.66 -7.83 -13.11
CA LYS A 67 7.20 -7.93 -14.47
C LYS A 67 6.45 -7.07 -15.47
N LYS A 68 5.13 -6.94 -15.35
CA LYS A 68 4.33 -6.06 -16.22
C LYS A 68 4.67 -4.59 -15.98
N ALA A 69 4.71 -4.16 -14.72
CA ALA A 69 5.06 -2.80 -14.36
C ALA A 69 6.47 -2.41 -14.85
N PHE A 70 7.46 -3.30 -14.69
CA PHE A 70 8.83 -3.05 -15.19
C PHE A 70 8.97 -3.03 -16.71
N ARG A 71 8.05 -3.62 -17.44
CA ARG A 71 8.06 -3.65 -18.92
C ARG A 71 7.25 -2.52 -19.54
N ASP A 72 6.54 -1.75 -18.74
CA ASP A 72 5.74 -0.63 -19.25
C ASP A 72 6.64 0.49 -19.73
N PRO A 73 6.67 0.78 -21.04
CA PRO A 73 7.54 1.81 -21.61
C PRO A 73 7.13 3.24 -21.20
N SER A 74 5.93 3.43 -20.69
CA SER A 74 5.46 4.71 -20.16
C SER A 74 6.14 5.09 -18.85
N GLU A 75 6.67 4.11 -18.13
CA GLU A 75 7.34 4.24 -16.84
C GLU A 75 8.86 4.39 -17.01
N GLN A 76 9.31 5.50 -17.60
CA GLN A 76 10.77 5.79 -17.76
C GLN A 76 11.45 6.28 -16.48
N LYS A 77 10.76 6.35 -15.35
CA LYS A 77 11.26 6.82 -14.06
C LYS A 77 11.60 5.65 -13.14
N PRO A 78 12.47 5.87 -12.14
CA PRO A 78 12.66 4.86 -11.11
C PRO A 78 11.31 4.52 -10.50
N LEU A 79 11.01 3.23 -10.39
CA LEU A 79 9.71 2.71 -9.95
C LEU A 79 9.29 3.26 -8.58
N ILE A 80 10.24 3.64 -7.76
CA ILE A 80 10.02 4.18 -6.41
C ILE A 80 11.00 5.33 -6.21
N SER A 81 10.49 6.52 -6.00
CA SER A 81 11.24 7.73 -5.68
C SER A 81 11.09 8.15 -4.23
N ALA A 82 9.98 7.76 -3.60
CA ALA A 82 9.69 8.04 -2.21
C ALA A 82 10.48 7.12 -1.27
N GLU A 83 10.64 7.58 -0.05
CA GLU A 83 11.30 6.82 1.01
C GLU A 83 10.30 6.32 2.04
N ARG A 84 10.70 5.29 2.80
CA ARG A 84 9.98 4.80 3.98
C ARG A 84 8.52 4.39 3.69
N TRP A 85 7.57 4.97 4.43
CA TRP A 85 6.14 4.64 4.32
C TRP A 85 5.51 5.14 3.03
N ALA A 86 5.96 6.28 2.51
CA ALA A 86 5.49 6.80 1.23
C ALA A 86 5.90 5.91 0.06
N ALA A 87 7.06 5.24 0.14
CA ALA A 87 7.47 4.24 -0.85
C ALA A 87 6.48 3.09 -0.99
N ASN A 88 5.86 2.68 0.13
CA ASN A 88 4.83 1.65 0.09
C ASN A 88 3.60 2.09 -0.70
N VAL A 89 3.19 3.35 -0.51
CA VAL A 89 2.04 3.93 -1.22
C VAL A 89 2.36 4.07 -2.70
N GLU A 90 3.54 4.61 -3.02
CA GLU A 90 4.03 4.78 -4.39
C GLU A 90 4.10 3.45 -5.13
N MET A 91 4.70 2.43 -4.51
CA MET A 91 4.79 1.09 -5.09
C MET A 91 3.40 0.49 -5.39
N LEU A 92 2.46 0.63 -4.46
CA LEU A 92 1.10 0.15 -4.69
C LEU A 92 0.43 0.90 -5.84
N GLY A 93 0.62 2.22 -5.91
CA GLY A 93 0.08 3.06 -6.98
C GLY A 93 0.59 2.65 -8.37
N TYR A 94 1.87 2.30 -8.48
CA TYR A 94 2.44 1.80 -9.73
C TYR A 94 2.01 0.39 -10.09
N LEU A 95 1.83 -0.47 -9.12
CA LEU A 95 1.49 -1.88 -9.36
C LEU A 95 -0.01 -2.11 -9.56
N ALA A 96 -0.87 -1.30 -8.93
CA ALA A 96 -2.31 -1.48 -8.99
C ALA A 96 -2.90 -1.48 -10.43
N PRO A 97 -2.46 -0.62 -11.38
CA PRO A 97 -2.96 -0.65 -12.76
C PRO A 97 -2.67 -1.96 -13.51
N HIS A 98 -1.61 -2.67 -13.09
CA HIS A 98 -1.19 -3.93 -13.71
C HIS A 98 -1.81 -5.18 -13.08
N ALA A 99 -2.55 -5.00 -11.97
CA ALA A 99 -3.24 -6.06 -11.25
C ALA A 99 -4.69 -6.18 -11.72
N ARG A 100 -5.16 -7.41 -11.91
CA ARG A 100 -6.57 -7.70 -12.22
C ARG A 100 -7.42 -7.73 -10.97
N ARG A 101 -6.86 -8.23 -9.87
CA ARG A 101 -7.57 -8.41 -8.61
C ARG A 101 -6.69 -8.05 -7.42
N ILE A 102 -7.17 -7.10 -6.64
CA ILE A 102 -6.54 -6.66 -5.39
C ILE A 102 -7.51 -7.00 -4.25
N VAL A 103 -7.01 -7.63 -3.20
CA VAL A 103 -7.79 -8.02 -2.03
C VAL A 103 -7.12 -7.51 -0.77
N GLU A 104 -7.92 -7.04 0.16
CA GLU A 104 -7.48 -6.63 1.48
C GLU A 104 -7.84 -7.73 2.49
N VAL A 105 -6.91 -8.03 3.38
CA VAL A 105 -7.09 -9.02 4.45
C VAL A 105 -6.76 -8.39 5.80
N PRO A 106 -7.47 -8.73 6.87
CA PRO A 106 -7.11 -8.26 8.20
C PRO A 106 -5.73 -8.82 8.58
N ALA A 107 -4.85 -7.94 9.02
CA ALA A 107 -3.52 -8.29 9.52
C ALA A 107 -3.37 -7.84 10.98
N ARG A 108 -2.97 -8.75 11.86
CA ARG A 108 -2.75 -8.43 13.26
C ARG A 108 -1.37 -7.83 13.47
N LEU A 109 -1.32 -6.69 14.11
CA LEU A 109 -0.07 -6.04 14.49
C LEU A 109 0.35 -6.55 15.86
N HIS A 110 1.37 -7.40 15.91
CA HIS A 110 1.96 -7.89 17.18
C HIS A 110 2.87 -6.82 17.80
N CYS A 111 2.26 -5.82 18.43
CA CYS A 111 2.99 -4.74 19.10
C CYS A 111 3.74 -5.25 20.35
N ASP A 112 3.27 -6.32 20.96
CA ASP A 112 3.85 -7.04 22.11
C ASP A 112 5.25 -7.61 21.82
N LEU A 113 5.49 -8.05 20.60
CA LEU A 113 6.80 -8.57 20.16
C LEU A 113 7.81 -7.48 19.83
N ARG A 114 7.43 -6.22 19.94
CA ARG A 114 8.25 -5.11 19.52
C ARG A 114 9.21 -4.67 20.62
N THR A 115 10.49 -4.95 20.43
CA THR A 115 11.57 -4.55 21.37
C THR A 115 12.07 -3.11 21.11
N ARG A 116 11.71 -2.48 19.99
CA ARG A 116 12.21 -1.17 19.61
C ARG A 116 11.07 -0.17 19.40
N PRO A 117 11.28 1.13 19.72
CA PRO A 117 10.29 2.15 19.48
C PRO A 117 9.98 2.29 17.98
N SER A 118 8.76 2.70 17.67
CA SER A 118 8.35 2.92 16.28
C SER A 118 9.19 4.00 15.61
N ARG A 119 9.74 3.71 14.44
CA ARG A 119 10.41 4.70 13.58
C ARG A 119 9.42 5.53 12.75
N PHE A 120 8.13 5.30 12.96
CA PHE A 120 7.08 6.07 12.30
C PHE A 120 7.11 7.52 12.77
N ARG A 121 7.33 8.44 11.83
CA ARG A 121 7.31 9.89 12.07
C ARG A 121 6.15 10.48 11.29
N PRO A 122 5.01 10.76 11.93
CA PRO A 122 3.77 11.13 11.24
C PRO A 122 3.92 12.35 10.34
N TRP A 123 4.58 13.40 10.83
CA TRP A 123 4.78 14.64 10.05
C TRP A 123 5.64 14.42 8.80
N ARG A 124 6.73 13.69 8.92
CA ARG A 124 7.59 13.38 7.76
C ARG A 124 6.86 12.52 6.74
N THR A 125 6.14 11.52 7.21
CA THR A 125 5.32 10.67 6.34
C THR A 125 4.29 11.49 5.58
N PHE A 126 3.63 12.44 6.23
CA PHE A 126 2.67 13.33 5.59
C PHE A 126 3.32 14.18 4.49
N VAL A 127 4.49 14.78 4.77
CA VAL A 127 5.23 15.58 3.78
C VAL A 127 5.69 14.71 2.60
N GLU A 128 6.17 13.50 2.86
CA GLU A 128 6.58 12.55 1.83
C GLU A 128 5.38 12.13 0.95
N LEU A 129 4.23 11.86 1.55
CA LEU A 129 2.99 11.56 0.83
C LEU A 129 2.53 12.73 -0.05
N ALA A 130 2.64 13.96 0.44
CA ALA A 130 2.29 15.16 -0.33
C ALA A 130 3.24 15.40 -1.51
N ARG A 131 4.44 14.82 -1.49
CA ARG A 131 5.44 14.89 -2.58
C ARG A 131 5.33 13.77 -3.61
N LEU A 132 4.40 12.84 -3.42
CA LEU A 132 4.20 11.76 -4.38
C LEU A 132 3.95 12.31 -5.80
N PRO A 133 4.44 11.61 -6.84
CA PRO A 133 4.29 12.03 -8.22
C PRO A 133 2.84 12.29 -8.60
N LYS A 134 2.60 13.39 -9.30
CA LYS A 134 1.25 13.77 -9.76
C LYS A 134 0.60 12.71 -10.64
N SER A 135 1.38 11.89 -11.32
CA SER A 135 0.91 10.76 -12.13
C SER A 135 0.11 9.75 -11.32
N LEU A 136 0.45 9.54 -10.04
CA LEU A 136 -0.32 8.68 -9.14
C LEU A 136 -1.67 9.30 -8.74
N TRP A 137 -1.76 10.65 -8.74
CA TRP A 137 -2.99 11.39 -8.41
C TRP A 137 -3.92 11.54 -9.61
N SER A 138 -3.35 11.48 -10.82
CA SER A 138 -4.07 11.73 -12.07
C SER A 138 -4.37 10.48 -12.86
N SER A 139 -4.33 9.29 -12.27
CA SER A 139 -4.86 8.11 -12.96
C SER A 139 -6.37 8.31 -13.15
N LYS A 140 -6.67 9.26 -14.04
CA LYS A 140 -7.99 9.49 -14.59
C LYS A 140 -8.52 8.15 -15.06
N ALA A 141 -9.73 7.91 -14.64
CA ALA A 141 -10.69 7.15 -15.37
C ALA A 141 -10.67 7.60 -16.86
N GLU A 142 -9.77 7.07 -17.63
CA GLU A 142 -9.91 7.00 -19.06
C GLU A 142 -10.19 5.54 -19.36
N GLU A 143 -11.41 5.39 -19.74
CA GLU A 143 -12.15 4.40 -20.48
C GLU A 143 -12.98 3.41 -19.67
N ALA A 144 -14.24 3.79 -19.53
CA ALA A 144 -15.34 2.84 -19.67
C ALA A 144 -15.65 2.73 -21.15
#